data_1457f35cf72c1e3ad32cab9e3ab33ffb
#
_entry.id   1457f35cf72c1e3ad32cab9e3ab33ffb
#
_cell.length_a   1.000
_cell.length_b   1.000
_cell.length_c   1.000
_cell.angle_alpha   90.00
_cell.angle_beta   90.00
_cell.angle_gamma   90.00
#
_symmetry.space_group_name_H-M   'P 1'
#
loop_
_entity.id
_entity.type
_entity.pdbx_description
1 polymer ?
#
loop_
_entity_poly.entity_id
_entity_poly.type
_entity_poly.pdbx_seq_one_letter_code
_entity_poly.pdbx_strand_id
1 'polypeptide(L)'
;MDTDFVLNPFGAELNDLVAIARAADATSVGALWVNDHFSGEMVGSPWSRDPFVCLGAIGAVTERVDIGILVANVTNRHPVQLASAVNSLQSLAPDRVRLGVGSGAAPGSRFASEHDMLVKPLRTTEERVRLLRESIASLKDIWANEPSNPSTSVGFTGLSAVVDGSVKPRLTVGASAWSTIEVAIDLADGVNIRRTSRLHEQLERLHAAELPAGFEVSVLDIREPGTPLGVVSRDLVHAGVDRYIVTVSPADDLEAVMEMASR
;
A
#
# COMPACT_ATOMS: atom_id res chain seq x y z
N MET A 1 6.38 3.09 17.64
CA MET A 1 5.34 2.89 16.59
C MET A 1 5.26 4.18 15.80
N ASP A 2 5.52 4.10 14.50
CA ASP A 2 5.45 5.25 13.60
C ASP A 2 3.99 5.54 13.23
N THR A 3 3.70 6.80 12.89
CA THR A 3 2.41 7.21 12.35
C THR A 3 2.57 7.57 10.89
N ASP A 4 1.72 6.98 10.05
CA ASP A 4 1.71 7.21 8.60
C ASP A 4 0.33 7.71 8.15
N PHE A 5 0.28 8.38 7.00
CA PHE A 5 -0.96 8.83 6.41
C PHE A 5 -1.23 8.13 5.06
N VAL A 6 -2.48 7.70 4.86
CA VAL A 6 -3.00 7.40 3.53
C VAL A 6 -3.70 8.65 3.03
N LEU A 7 -3.16 9.25 1.97
CA LEU A 7 -3.80 10.37 1.28
C LEU A 7 -4.88 9.82 0.35
N ASN A 8 -6.11 10.23 0.62
CA ASN A 8 -7.27 9.74 -0.11
C ASN A 8 -7.32 10.34 -1.52
N PRO A 9 -7.20 9.53 -2.60
CA PRO A 9 -7.20 10.03 -3.98
C PRO A 9 -8.61 10.29 -4.55
N PHE A 10 -9.67 9.89 -3.80
CA PHE A 10 -11.04 9.97 -4.26
C PHE A 10 -11.58 11.41 -4.17
N GLY A 11 -11.96 11.97 -5.30
CA GLY A 11 -12.47 13.35 -5.39
C GLY A 11 -11.44 14.44 -5.04
N ALA A 12 -10.18 14.06 -4.79
CA ALA A 12 -9.14 15.01 -4.42
C ALA A 12 -8.55 15.76 -5.62
N GLU A 13 -8.26 17.03 -5.44
CA GLU A 13 -7.39 17.75 -6.35
C GLU A 13 -5.92 17.43 -6.03
N LEU A 14 -5.11 17.27 -7.08
CA LEU A 14 -3.71 16.87 -6.91
C LEU A 14 -2.92 17.91 -6.09
N ASN A 15 -3.22 19.19 -6.26
CA ASN A 15 -2.59 20.26 -5.50
C ASN A 15 -2.87 20.19 -4.01
N ASP A 16 -4.06 19.72 -3.61
CA ASP A 16 -4.40 19.55 -2.19
C ASP A 16 -3.60 18.40 -1.59
N LEU A 17 -3.46 17.28 -2.31
CA LEU A 17 -2.61 16.18 -1.88
C LEU A 17 -1.14 16.60 -1.73
N VAL A 18 -0.63 17.42 -2.65
CA VAL A 18 0.71 17.99 -2.60
C VAL A 18 0.87 18.93 -1.40
N ALA A 19 -0.14 19.76 -1.09
CA ALA A 19 -0.11 20.65 0.08
C ALA A 19 -0.04 19.85 1.39
N ILE A 20 -0.86 18.81 1.54
CA ILE A 20 -0.83 17.90 2.68
C ILE A 20 0.55 17.22 2.78
N ALA A 21 1.11 16.76 1.66
CA ALA A 21 2.39 16.08 1.64
C ALA A 21 3.54 16.99 2.12
N ARG A 22 3.59 18.26 1.67
CA ARG A 22 4.57 19.24 2.16
C ARG A 22 4.44 19.51 3.65
N ALA A 23 3.21 19.62 4.15
CA ALA A 23 2.99 19.85 5.57
C ALA A 23 3.41 18.61 6.39
N ALA A 24 3.06 17.40 5.94
CA ALA A 24 3.47 16.16 6.61
C ALA A 24 4.99 15.94 6.61
N ASP A 25 5.69 16.35 5.55
CA ASP A 25 7.15 16.24 5.46
C ASP A 25 7.89 17.06 6.53
N ALA A 26 7.27 18.11 7.06
CA ALA A 26 7.80 18.93 8.15
C ALA A 26 7.49 18.37 9.56
N THR A 27 6.82 17.22 9.69
CA THR A 27 6.40 16.61 10.95
C THR A 27 7.13 15.30 11.23
N SER A 28 6.66 14.55 12.24
CA SER A 28 7.15 13.19 12.55
C SER A 28 6.45 12.07 11.76
N VAL A 29 5.59 12.38 10.78
CA VAL A 29 4.96 11.37 9.91
C VAL A 29 6.04 10.53 9.24
N GLY A 30 5.91 9.20 9.31
CA GLY A 30 6.89 8.26 8.76
C GLY A 30 6.76 8.07 7.25
N ALA A 31 5.53 7.86 6.78
CA ALA A 31 5.25 7.62 5.36
C ALA A 31 3.92 8.23 4.90
N LEU A 32 3.85 8.54 3.60
CA LEU A 32 2.65 8.94 2.87
C LEU A 32 2.28 7.86 1.86
N TRP A 33 1.08 7.35 1.97
CA TRP A 33 0.56 6.29 1.14
C TRP A 33 -0.59 6.77 0.27
N VAL A 34 -0.79 6.15 -0.89
CA VAL A 34 -1.94 6.39 -1.77
C VAL A 34 -2.61 5.06 -2.12
N ASN A 35 -3.95 5.03 -2.15
CA ASN A 35 -4.72 3.85 -2.52
C ASN A 35 -4.74 3.65 -4.05
N ASP A 36 -4.78 2.37 -4.50
CA ASP A 36 -4.87 1.99 -5.92
C ASP A 36 -6.32 1.65 -6.31
N HIS A 37 -7.04 2.64 -6.81
CA HIS A 37 -8.39 2.51 -7.34
C HIS A 37 -8.57 3.35 -8.59
N PHE A 38 -9.38 2.86 -9.55
CA PHE A 38 -9.64 3.54 -10.82
C PHE A 38 -10.88 4.45 -10.77
N SER A 39 -11.82 4.16 -9.88
CA SER A 39 -13.09 4.86 -9.78
C SER A 39 -13.34 5.40 -8.38
N GLY A 40 -13.94 6.57 -8.29
CA GLY A 40 -14.46 7.13 -7.04
C GLY A 40 -15.88 6.68 -6.72
N GLU A 41 -16.61 6.11 -7.68
CA GLU A 41 -18.03 5.80 -7.56
C GLU A 41 -18.36 4.92 -6.35
N MET A 42 -17.50 3.93 -6.05
CA MET A 42 -17.69 2.99 -4.94
C MET A 42 -17.67 3.66 -3.55
N VAL A 43 -17.17 4.88 -3.48
CA VAL A 43 -17.12 5.70 -2.26
C VAL A 43 -17.91 7.01 -2.41
N GLY A 44 -18.75 7.13 -3.45
CA GLY A 44 -19.56 8.30 -3.71
C GLY A 44 -18.78 9.53 -4.20
N SER A 45 -17.58 9.33 -4.73
CA SER A 45 -16.72 10.39 -5.27
C SER A 45 -16.78 10.46 -6.79
N PRO A 46 -16.63 11.66 -7.39
CA PRO A 46 -16.78 11.84 -8.83
C PRO A 46 -15.65 11.23 -9.66
N TRP A 47 -14.47 11.01 -9.07
CA TRP A 47 -13.29 10.39 -9.72
C TRP A 47 -12.34 9.80 -8.67
N SER A 48 -11.32 9.06 -9.15
CA SER A 48 -10.12 8.71 -8.44
C SER A 48 -8.89 9.19 -9.21
N ARG A 49 -7.82 9.56 -8.52
CA ARG A 49 -6.52 9.88 -9.15
C ARG A 49 -5.66 8.63 -9.23
N ASP A 50 -4.87 8.50 -10.32
CA ASP A 50 -3.89 7.40 -10.41
C ASP A 50 -2.84 7.55 -9.30
N PRO A 51 -2.59 6.49 -8.51
CA PRO A 51 -1.72 6.58 -7.34
C PRO A 51 -0.26 6.85 -7.69
N PHE A 52 0.26 6.35 -8.81
CA PHE A 52 1.65 6.59 -9.19
C PHE A 52 1.88 8.01 -9.68
N VAL A 53 0.88 8.64 -10.31
CA VAL A 53 0.93 10.07 -10.63
C VAL A 53 0.90 10.91 -9.36
N CYS A 54 0.04 10.56 -8.39
CA CYS A 54 0.02 11.22 -7.08
C CYS A 54 1.36 11.08 -6.35
N LEU A 55 1.90 9.87 -6.28
CA LEU A 55 3.18 9.59 -5.62
C LEU A 55 4.36 10.30 -6.31
N GLY A 56 4.36 10.41 -7.64
CA GLY A 56 5.34 11.19 -8.38
C GLY A 56 5.32 12.66 -7.99
N ALA A 57 4.12 13.27 -7.90
CA ALA A 57 3.96 14.65 -7.47
C ALA A 57 4.37 14.85 -5.99
N ILE A 58 4.01 13.92 -5.11
CA ILE A 58 4.38 13.91 -3.69
C ILE A 58 5.90 13.76 -3.54
N GLY A 59 6.51 12.79 -4.20
CA GLY A 59 7.95 12.53 -4.14
C GLY A 59 8.81 13.68 -4.61
N ALA A 60 8.31 14.45 -5.61
CA ALA A 60 9.00 15.63 -6.11
C ALA A 60 9.00 16.83 -5.15
N VAL A 61 8.18 16.82 -4.11
CA VAL A 61 8.00 17.96 -3.19
C VAL A 61 8.31 17.62 -1.73
N THR A 62 8.73 16.39 -1.45
CA THR A 62 9.08 15.90 -0.11
C THR A 62 10.53 15.41 -0.09
N GLU A 63 11.20 15.56 1.06
CA GLU A 63 12.60 15.20 1.24
C GLU A 63 12.82 14.10 2.28
N ARG A 64 11.91 13.97 3.25
CA ARG A 64 12.08 13.12 4.43
C ARG A 64 11.13 11.92 4.49
N VAL A 65 9.83 12.15 4.31
CA VAL A 65 8.83 11.09 4.45
C VAL A 65 8.99 10.01 3.39
N ASP A 66 8.78 8.76 3.77
CA ASP A 66 8.64 7.68 2.80
C ASP A 66 7.37 7.89 1.96
N ILE A 67 7.38 7.43 0.73
CA ILE A 67 6.21 7.46 -0.15
C ILE A 67 5.86 6.06 -0.63
N GLY A 68 4.58 5.73 -0.71
CA GLY A 68 4.22 4.37 -1.09
C GLY A 68 2.78 4.18 -1.54
N ILE A 69 2.53 3.06 -2.17
CA ILE A 69 1.20 2.61 -2.55
C ILE A 69 0.67 1.61 -1.54
N LEU A 70 -0.56 1.81 -1.04
CA LEU A 70 -1.18 0.92 -0.05
C LEU A 70 -2.62 0.59 -0.47
N VAL A 71 -2.86 -0.45 -1.25
CA VAL A 71 -1.89 -1.35 -1.85
C VAL A 71 -2.14 -1.47 -3.35
N ALA A 72 -1.11 -1.68 -4.14
CA ALA A 72 -1.24 -1.96 -5.56
C ALA A 72 -2.04 -3.25 -5.77
N ASN A 73 -3.04 -3.20 -6.63
CA ASN A 73 -3.88 -4.34 -6.95
C ASN A 73 -3.23 -5.21 -8.03
N VAL A 74 -2.65 -6.37 -7.65
CA VAL A 74 -1.97 -7.27 -8.59
C VAL A 74 -2.89 -7.90 -9.64
N THR A 75 -4.22 -7.81 -9.47
CA THR A 75 -5.15 -8.25 -10.53
C THR A 75 -5.27 -7.21 -11.66
N ASN A 76 -4.92 -5.97 -11.37
CA ASN A 76 -5.03 -4.84 -12.30
C ASN A 76 -3.68 -4.41 -12.87
N ARG A 77 -2.58 -4.62 -12.14
CA ARG A 77 -1.24 -4.17 -12.51
C ARG A 77 -0.28 -5.35 -12.65
N HIS A 78 0.31 -5.48 -13.83
CA HIS A 78 1.34 -6.49 -14.06
C HIS A 78 2.63 -6.15 -13.30
N PRO A 79 3.41 -7.15 -12.78
CA PRO A 79 4.65 -6.90 -12.04
C PRO A 79 5.66 -6.00 -12.78
N VAL A 80 5.79 -6.15 -14.10
CA VAL A 80 6.67 -5.29 -14.92
C VAL A 80 6.23 -3.82 -14.85
N GLN A 81 4.92 -3.54 -14.90
CA GLN A 81 4.40 -2.17 -14.78
C GLN A 81 4.67 -1.60 -13.38
N LEU A 82 4.46 -2.42 -12.34
CA LEU A 82 4.74 -2.02 -10.95
C LEU A 82 6.22 -1.74 -10.73
N ALA A 83 7.10 -2.63 -11.18
CA ALA A 83 8.54 -2.45 -11.06
C ALA A 83 9.03 -1.18 -11.78
N SER A 84 8.56 -0.93 -13.01
CA SER A 84 8.89 0.27 -13.77
C SER A 84 8.41 1.55 -13.08
N ALA A 85 7.18 1.56 -12.57
CA ALA A 85 6.64 2.72 -11.85
C ALA A 85 7.41 2.99 -10.55
N VAL A 86 7.71 1.95 -9.77
CA VAL A 86 8.51 2.03 -8.54
C VAL A 86 9.93 2.51 -8.83
N ASN A 87 10.58 1.99 -9.86
CA ASN A 87 11.90 2.45 -10.28
C ASN A 87 11.91 3.95 -10.63
N SER A 88 10.86 4.41 -11.30
CA SER A 88 10.71 5.85 -11.61
C SER A 88 10.52 6.69 -10.34
N LEU A 89 9.75 6.20 -9.36
CA LEU A 89 9.60 6.86 -8.07
C LEU A 89 10.93 6.90 -7.29
N GLN A 90 11.72 5.84 -7.32
CA GLN A 90 13.03 5.79 -6.68
C GLN A 90 14.03 6.80 -7.24
N SER A 91 13.91 7.16 -8.52
CA SER A 91 14.71 8.24 -9.10
C SER A 91 14.35 9.63 -8.54
N LEU A 92 13.13 9.83 -8.05
CA LEU A 92 12.65 11.07 -7.42
C LEU A 92 12.87 11.07 -5.90
N ALA A 93 12.71 9.90 -5.27
CA ALA A 93 12.72 9.73 -3.82
C ALA A 93 13.62 8.52 -3.45
N PRO A 94 14.94 8.62 -3.62
CA PRO A 94 15.87 7.53 -3.34
C PRO A 94 15.70 7.02 -1.89
N ASP A 95 15.70 5.71 -1.73
CA ASP A 95 15.60 4.99 -0.44
C ASP A 95 14.31 5.26 0.37
N ARG A 96 13.36 6.03 -0.17
CA ARG A 96 12.10 6.41 0.49
C ARG A 96 10.86 5.75 -0.12
N VAL A 97 11.02 4.88 -1.13
CA VAL A 97 9.88 4.26 -1.81
C VAL A 97 9.49 2.95 -1.14
N ARG A 98 8.21 2.81 -0.82
CA ARG A 98 7.59 1.60 -0.28
C ARG A 98 6.56 1.04 -1.27
N LEU A 99 6.50 -0.28 -1.40
CA LEU A 99 5.53 -0.94 -2.26
C LEU A 99 4.60 -1.85 -1.44
N GLY A 100 3.37 -1.42 -1.26
CA GLY A 100 2.31 -2.31 -0.81
C GLY A 100 1.67 -3.04 -1.98
N VAL A 101 1.43 -4.34 -1.85
CA VAL A 101 0.71 -5.16 -2.83
C VAL A 101 -0.44 -5.90 -2.19
N GLY A 102 -1.52 -6.11 -2.93
CA GLY A 102 -2.71 -6.81 -2.46
C GLY A 102 -3.32 -7.71 -3.52
N SER A 103 -4.04 -8.74 -3.07
CA SER A 103 -4.65 -9.76 -3.91
C SER A 103 -5.90 -9.30 -4.69
N GLY A 104 -6.21 -8.03 -4.69
CA GLY A 104 -7.39 -7.46 -5.32
C GLY A 104 -8.68 -7.63 -4.54
N ALA A 105 -9.76 -7.10 -5.08
CA ALA A 105 -11.08 -7.08 -4.45
C ALA A 105 -11.66 -8.50 -4.31
N ALA A 106 -12.24 -8.79 -3.16
CA ALA A 106 -12.98 -10.04 -2.96
C ALA A 106 -14.35 -9.97 -3.67
N PRO A 107 -14.88 -11.10 -4.17
CA PRO A 107 -16.26 -11.16 -4.64
C PRO A 107 -17.23 -10.63 -3.58
N GLY A 108 -18.20 -9.82 -4.01
CA GLY A 108 -19.18 -9.19 -3.12
C GLY A 108 -18.68 -7.97 -2.33
N SER A 109 -17.42 -7.60 -2.42
CA SER A 109 -16.94 -6.31 -1.88
C SER A 109 -17.35 -5.15 -2.79
N ARG A 110 -17.51 -3.94 -2.22
CA ARG A 110 -17.85 -2.76 -3.01
C ARG A 110 -16.86 -2.44 -4.12
N PHE A 111 -15.59 -2.84 -3.97
CA PHE A 111 -14.54 -2.62 -4.97
C PHE A 111 -14.49 -3.70 -6.06
N ALA A 112 -15.36 -4.71 -6.02
CA ALA A 112 -15.45 -5.75 -7.03
C ALA A 112 -15.90 -5.19 -8.40
N SER A 113 -16.68 -4.10 -8.42
CA SER A 113 -17.12 -3.42 -9.64
C SER A 113 -15.99 -2.88 -10.53
N GLU A 114 -14.80 -2.65 -10.00
CA GLU A 114 -13.64 -2.31 -10.83
C GLU A 114 -13.21 -3.44 -11.79
N HIS A 115 -13.50 -4.71 -11.44
CA HIS A 115 -13.29 -5.84 -12.34
C HIS A 115 -14.24 -5.79 -13.54
N ASP A 116 -15.51 -5.42 -13.31
CA ASP A 116 -16.49 -5.28 -14.37
C ASP A 116 -16.09 -4.13 -15.32
N MET A 117 -15.62 -3.02 -14.78
CA MET A 117 -15.09 -1.88 -15.52
C MET A 117 -13.92 -2.28 -16.45
N LEU A 118 -13.07 -3.20 -16.01
CA LEU A 118 -11.93 -3.71 -16.78
C LEU A 118 -12.27 -4.95 -17.62
N VAL A 119 -13.53 -5.39 -17.61
CA VAL A 119 -13.98 -6.63 -18.27
C VAL A 119 -13.16 -7.84 -17.81
N LYS A 120 -12.79 -7.88 -16.54
CA LYS A 120 -12.02 -8.97 -15.93
C LYS A 120 -12.92 -9.83 -15.05
N PRO A 121 -12.84 -11.16 -15.11
CA PRO A 121 -13.59 -12.01 -14.20
C PRO A 121 -13.06 -11.86 -12.77
N LEU A 122 -13.99 -11.86 -11.80
CA LEU A 122 -13.62 -11.99 -10.39
C LEU A 122 -13.00 -13.37 -10.14
N ARG A 123 -11.86 -13.38 -9.46
CA ARG A 123 -11.12 -14.60 -9.13
C ARG A 123 -11.57 -15.16 -7.77
N THR A 124 -11.48 -16.47 -7.60
CA THR A 124 -11.64 -17.12 -6.30
C THR A 124 -10.57 -16.67 -5.31
N THR A 125 -10.74 -16.96 -4.04
CA THR A 125 -9.73 -16.60 -3.02
C THR A 125 -8.40 -17.31 -3.30
N GLU A 126 -8.43 -18.59 -3.66
CA GLU A 126 -7.22 -19.35 -3.98
C GLU A 126 -6.49 -18.77 -5.19
N GLU A 127 -7.23 -18.44 -6.25
CA GLU A 127 -6.64 -17.81 -7.45
C GLU A 127 -6.01 -16.46 -7.14
N ARG A 128 -6.65 -15.65 -6.29
CA ARG A 128 -6.11 -14.34 -5.88
C ARG A 128 -4.85 -14.47 -5.03
N VAL A 129 -4.82 -15.41 -4.08
CA VAL A 129 -3.64 -15.70 -3.25
C VAL A 129 -2.49 -16.23 -4.12
N ARG A 130 -2.78 -17.14 -5.05
CA ARG A 130 -1.78 -17.63 -6.01
C ARG A 130 -1.22 -16.50 -6.86
N LEU A 131 -2.08 -15.65 -7.44
CA LEU A 131 -1.65 -14.51 -8.25
C LEU A 131 -0.79 -13.54 -7.45
N LEU A 132 -1.11 -13.29 -6.18
CA LEU A 132 -0.30 -12.46 -5.31
C LEU A 132 1.09 -13.05 -5.12
N ARG A 133 1.20 -14.36 -4.83
CA ARG A 133 2.49 -15.06 -4.71
C ARG A 133 3.31 -14.98 -6.00
N GLU A 134 2.69 -15.28 -7.15
CA GLU A 134 3.33 -15.19 -8.46
C GLU A 134 3.79 -13.76 -8.77
N SER A 135 2.99 -12.76 -8.43
CA SER A 135 3.34 -11.35 -8.65
C SER A 135 4.53 -10.91 -7.80
N ILE A 136 4.57 -11.32 -6.53
CA ILE A 136 5.71 -11.01 -5.64
C ILE A 136 6.97 -11.70 -6.13
N ALA A 137 6.89 -12.97 -6.55
CA ALA A 137 8.03 -13.69 -7.10
C ALA A 137 8.56 -12.98 -8.36
N SER A 138 7.66 -12.63 -9.31
CA SER A 138 8.05 -11.90 -10.53
C SER A 138 8.67 -10.53 -10.23
N LEU A 139 8.18 -9.79 -9.22
CA LEU A 139 8.79 -8.54 -8.79
C LEU A 139 10.22 -8.75 -8.27
N LYS A 140 10.44 -9.81 -7.46
CA LYS A 140 11.77 -10.16 -6.97
C LYS A 140 12.73 -10.52 -8.09
N ASP A 141 12.27 -11.30 -9.09
CA ASP A 141 13.05 -11.65 -10.28
C ASP A 141 13.46 -10.39 -11.06
N ILE A 142 12.53 -9.43 -11.25
CA ILE A 142 12.82 -8.17 -11.93
C ILE A 142 13.91 -7.38 -11.19
N TRP A 143 13.80 -7.23 -9.86
CA TRP A 143 14.81 -6.50 -9.08
C TRP A 143 16.14 -7.24 -8.96
N ALA A 144 16.14 -8.57 -9.05
CA ALA A 144 17.37 -9.37 -9.14
C ALA A 144 17.97 -9.39 -10.56
N ASN A 145 17.28 -8.80 -11.55
CA ASN A 145 17.60 -8.90 -12.97
C ASN A 145 17.69 -10.36 -13.47
N GLU A 146 16.83 -11.21 -12.90
CA GLU A 146 16.71 -12.62 -13.24
C GLU A 146 15.55 -12.86 -14.21
N PRO A 147 15.61 -13.88 -15.08
CA PRO A 147 14.50 -14.24 -15.94
C PRO A 147 13.34 -14.79 -15.10
N SER A 148 12.15 -14.25 -15.30
CA SER A 148 10.93 -14.77 -14.68
C SER A 148 10.56 -16.15 -15.23
N ASN A 149 9.81 -16.92 -14.43
CA ASN A 149 9.21 -18.17 -14.88
C ASN A 149 8.03 -17.89 -15.84
N PRO A 150 8.17 -18.16 -17.15
CA PRO A 150 7.13 -17.84 -18.14
C PRO A 150 5.86 -18.70 -18.00
N SER A 151 5.88 -19.76 -17.19
CA SER A 151 4.72 -20.61 -16.95
C SER A 151 3.73 -20.03 -15.93
N THR A 152 4.08 -18.95 -15.23
CA THR A 152 3.16 -18.24 -14.35
C THR A 152 2.23 -17.31 -15.13
N SER A 153 1.09 -16.97 -14.54
CA SER A 153 0.10 -16.05 -15.16
C SER A 153 0.59 -14.61 -15.29
N VAL A 154 1.70 -14.28 -14.65
CA VAL A 154 2.34 -12.94 -14.63
C VAL A 154 3.83 -13.01 -14.96
N GLY A 155 4.26 -14.11 -15.56
CA GLY A 155 5.62 -14.27 -16.07
C GLY A 155 5.90 -13.29 -17.20
N PHE A 156 7.15 -12.94 -17.40
CA PHE A 156 7.61 -12.10 -18.48
C PHE A 156 8.83 -12.73 -19.15
N THR A 157 9.02 -12.43 -20.44
CA THR A 157 10.15 -12.95 -21.23
C THR A 157 10.70 -11.85 -22.12
N GLY A 158 11.94 -11.99 -22.52
CA GLY A 158 12.57 -11.19 -23.58
C GLY A 158 13.28 -9.96 -23.03
N LEU A 159 12.61 -8.83 -22.91
CA LEU A 159 13.25 -7.57 -22.56
C LEU A 159 13.73 -7.55 -21.10
N SER A 160 14.95 -7.11 -20.90
CA SER A 160 15.57 -6.79 -19.62
C SER A 160 15.63 -5.27 -19.41
N ALA A 161 16.34 -4.83 -18.35
CA ALA A 161 16.52 -3.41 -18.02
C ALA A 161 15.20 -2.66 -17.70
N VAL A 162 14.32 -3.32 -16.95
CA VAL A 162 13.10 -2.71 -16.41
C VAL A 162 13.43 -1.78 -15.23
N VAL A 163 14.49 -2.11 -14.49
CA VAL A 163 15.00 -1.35 -13.36
C VAL A 163 16.47 -1.01 -13.57
N ASP A 164 16.92 0.10 -12.99
CA ASP A 164 18.28 0.63 -13.13
C ASP A 164 19.29 0.10 -12.11
N GLY A 165 18.88 -0.90 -11.30
CA GLY A 165 19.68 -1.47 -10.22
C GLY A 165 19.62 -0.68 -8.91
N SER A 166 18.70 0.30 -8.80
CA SER A 166 18.40 0.97 -7.55
C SER A 166 17.93 -0.01 -6.46
N VAL A 167 18.00 0.43 -5.21
CA VAL A 167 17.63 -0.41 -4.06
C VAL A 167 16.17 -0.85 -4.19
N LYS A 168 15.95 -2.15 -4.02
CA LYS A 168 14.60 -2.73 -4.00
C LYS A 168 13.76 -2.05 -2.90
N PRO A 169 12.51 -1.62 -3.18
CA PRO A 169 11.65 -1.02 -2.18
C PRO A 169 11.29 -2.02 -1.08
N ARG A 170 10.99 -1.52 0.12
CA ARG A 170 10.39 -2.35 1.15
C ARG A 170 9.01 -2.82 0.69
N LEU A 171 8.79 -4.13 0.68
CA LEU A 171 7.57 -4.76 0.18
C LEU A 171 6.62 -5.11 1.33
N THR A 172 5.39 -4.61 1.27
CA THR A 172 4.33 -4.89 2.26
C THR A 172 3.14 -5.56 1.59
N VAL A 173 2.56 -6.58 2.21
CA VAL A 173 1.31 -7.19 1.73
C VAL A 173 0.13 -6.64 2.51
N GLY A 174 -0.87 -6.09 1.80
CA GLY A 174 -2.16 -5.75 2.39
C GLY A 174 -3.01 -7.00 2.59
N ALA A 175 -3.37 -7.28 3.84
CA ALA A 175 -4.05 -8.51 4.20
C ALA A 175 -5.33 -8.26 5.03
N SER A 176 -6.34 -9.06 4.76
CA SER A 176 -7.58 -9.13 5.55
C SER A 176 -7.93 -10.55 5.98
N ALA A 177 -7.25 -11.55 5.44
CA ALA A 177 -7.41 -12.97 5.76
C ALA A 177 -6.04 -13.59 6.07
N TRP A 178 -6.06 -14.66 6.87
CA TRP A 178 -4.81 -15.32 7.27
C TRP A 178 -3.99 -15.85 6.08
N SER A 179 -4.66 -16.38 5.05
CA SER A 179 -3.99 -16.85 3.84
C SER A 179 -3.17 -15.77 3.11
N THR A 180 -3.55 -14.49 3.23
CA THR A 180 -2.74 -13.38 2.70
C THR A 180 -1.67 -12.91 3.69
N ILE A 181 -1.89 -13.06 4.99
CA ILE A 181 -0.86 -12.83 6.02
C ILE A 181 0.29 -13.85 5.85
N GLU A 182 -0.01 -15.13 5.60
CA GLU A 182 0.99 -16.16 5.31
C GLU A 182 1.83 -15.79 4.07
N VAL A 183 1.22 -15.22 3.03
CA VAL A 183 1.99 -14.70 1.87
C VAL A 183 2.95 -13.61 2.29
N ALA A 184 2.54 -12.71 3.19
CA ALA A 184 3.42 -11.66 3.71
C ALA A 184 4.62 -12.26 4.47
N ILE A 185 4.37 -13.18 5.39
CA ILE A 185 5.41 -13.84 6.19
C ILE A 185 6.42 -14.57 5.30
N ASP A 186 5.94 -15.27 4.28
CA ASP A 186 6.79 -16.06 3.38
C ASP A 186 7.59 -15.20 2.40
N LEU A 187 7.04 -14.09 1.92
CA LEU A 187 7.53 -13.44 0.70
C LEU A 187 7.75 -11.93 0.81
N ALA A 188 7.33 -11.26 1.87
CA ALA A 188 7.42 -9.81 1.97
C ALA A 188 8.25 -9.35 3.16
N ASP A 189 8.47 -8.04 3.25
CA ASP A 189 9.20 -7.40 4.35
C ASP A 189 8.24 -6.95 5.46
N GLY A 190 6.92 -7.11 5.26
CA GLY A 190 5.91 -6.77 6.24
C GLY A 190 4.47 -7.02 5.79
N VAL A 191 3.55 -6.79 6.72
CA VAL A 191 2.10 -6.93 6.51
C VAL A 191 1.37 -5.66 6.92
N ASN A 192 0.34 -5.30 6.16
CA ASN A 192 -0.62 -4.28 6.55
C ASN A 192 -1.99 -4.92 6.81
N ILE A 193 -2.53 -4.73 7.99
CA ILE A 193 -3.83 -5.27 8.42
C ILE A 193 -4.81 -4.12 8.62
N ARG A 194 -6.03 -4.27 8.09
CA ARG A 194 -7.09 -3.29 8.33
C ARG A 194 -7.65 -3.43 9.75
N ARG A 195 -7.91 -2.30 10.40
CA ARG A 195 -8.61 -2.26 11.69
C ARG A 195 -10.05 -2.73 11.52
N THR A 196 -10.31 -3.96 11.92
CA THR A 196 -11.61 -4.62 11.90
C THR A 196 -11.84 -5.34 13.22
N SER A 197 -13.02 -5.93 13.41
CA SER A 197 -13.31 -6.76 14.60
C SER A 197 -12.37 -7.96 14.76
N ARG A 198 -11.67 -8.38 13.70
CA ARG A 198 -10.70 -9.50 13.73
C ARG A 198 -9.26 -9.07 13.99
N LEU A 199 -8.99 -7.77 14.13
CA LEU A 199 -7.62 -7.28 14.26
C LEU A 199 -6.88 -7.93 15.44
N HIS A 200 -7.52 -8.00 16.59
CA HIS A 200 -6.89 -8.54 17.81
C HIS A 200 -6.49 -10.02 17.63
N GLU A 201 -7.39 -10.86 17.13
CA GLU A 201 -7.11 -12.25 16.79
C GLU A 201 -5.92 -12.38 15.81
N GLN A 202 -5.89 -11.52 14.79
CA GLN A 202 -4.82 -11.55 13.78
C GLN A 202 -3.47 -11.14 14.36
N LEU A 203 -3.44 -10.14 15.24
CA LEU A 203 -2.21 -9.69 15.92
C LEU A 203 -1.70 -10.75 16.92
N GLU A 204 -2.59 -11.37 17.70
CA GLU A 204 -2.21 -12.47 18.59
C GLU A 204 -1.59 -13.63 17.82
N ARG A 205 -2.19 -13.99 16.69
CA ARG A 205 -1.68 -15.07 15.84
C ARG A 205 -0.35 -14.70 15.17
N LEU A 206 -0.15 -13.45 14.76
CA LEU A 206 1.13 -12.96 14.27
C LEU A 206 2.21 -13.00 15.35
N HIS A 207 1.88 -12.60 16.58
CA HIS A 207 2.79 -12.63 17.71
C HIS A 207 3.25 -14.05 18.08
N ALA A 208 2.38 -15.04 17.84
CA ALA A 208 2.70 -16.45 18.05
C ALA A 208 3.44 -17.09 16.86
N ALA A 209 3.54 -16.42 15.73
CA ALA A 209 4.23 -16.92 14.54
C ALA A 209 5.73 -16.60 14.58
N GLU A 210 6.54 -17.43 13.92
CA GLU A 210 7.95 -17.14 13.67
C GLU A 210 8.04 -16.13 12.49
N LEU A 211 8.34 -14.88 12.82
CA LEU A 211 8.44 -13.80 11.82
C LEU A 211 9.88 -13.62 11.34
N PRO A 212 10.10 -13.30 10.06
CA PRO A 212 11.41 -12.94 9.55
C PRO A 212 12.02 -11.75 10.30
N ALA A 213 13.33 -11.71 10.41
CA ALA A 213 14.02 -10.59 11.05
C ALA A 213 13.69 -9.26 10.34
N GLY A 214 13.27 -8.26 11.10
CA GLY A 214 12.88 -6.95 10.60
C GLY A 214 11.53 -6.93 9.87
N PHE A 215 10.70 -7.98 10.02
CA PHE A 215 9.34 -8.00 9.50
C PHE A 215 8.49 -6.93 10.18
N GLU A 216 7.83 -6.10 9.39
CA GLU A 216 7.06 -4.94 9.86
C GLU A 216 5.57 -5.25 9.90
N VAL A 217 4.93 -5.00 11.03
CA VAL A 217 3.47 -5.11 11.20
C VAL A 217 2.87 -3.71 11.22
N SER A 218 1.98 -3.42 10.27
CA SER A 218 1.27 -2.15 10.21
C SER A 218 -0.24 -2.33 10.27
N VAL A 219 -0.94 -1.34 10.84
CA VAL A 219 -2.40 -1.34 10.96
C VAL A 219 -2.97 -0.13 10.25
N LEU A 220 -3.86 -0.39 9.28
CA LEU A 220 -4.62 0.64 8.56
C LEU A 220 -5.96 0.90 9.25
N ASP A 221 -6.16 2.12 9.70
CA ASP A 221 -7.43 2.63 10.22
C ASP A 221 -8.09 3.54 9.19
N ILE A 222 -9.19 3.07 8.61
CA ILE A 222 -9.98 3.83 7.64
C ILE A 222 -11.01 4.65 8.40
N ARG A 223 -10.84 5.97 8.38
CA ARG A 223 -11.79 6.89 8.99
C ARG A 223 -12.65 7.57 7.93
N GLU A 224 -13.87 7.91 8.33
CA GLU A 224 -14.73 8.76 7.52
C GLU A 224 -14.21 10.21 7.59
N PRO A 225 -14.29 10.97 6.48
CA PRO A 225 -13.88 12.39 6.45
C PRO A 225 -14.58 13.20 7.56
N GLY A 226 -13.83 14.10 8.20
CA GLY A 226 -14.33 14.93 9.29
C GLY A 226 -14.51 14.21 10.65
N THR A 227 -14.25 12.91 10.73
CA THR A 227 -14.20 12.21 12.02
C THR A 227 -12.93 12.64 12.75
N PRO A 228 -12.98 12.96 14.06
CA PRO A 228 -11.78 13.29 14.81
C PRO A 228 -10.71 12.20 14.68
N LEU A 229 -9.46 12.61 14.53
CA LEU A 229 -8.33 11.70 14.54
C LEU A 229 -8.30 11.03 15.92
N GLY A 230 -8.48 9.71 15.93
CA GLY A 230 -8.44 8.93 17.17
C GLY A 230 -7.07 9.02 17.84
N VAL A 231 -7.05 8.95 19.15
CA VAL A 231 -5.79 8.72 19.87
C VAL A 231 -5.26 7.36 19.41
N VAL A 232 -4.01 7.33 18.98
CA VAL A 232 -3.32 6.06 18.69
C VAL A 232 -3.46 5.15 19.91
N SER A 233 -4.11 4.01 19.71
CA SER A 233 -4.39 3.11 20.82
C SER A 233 -3.07 2.55 21.36
N ARG A 234 -2.78 2.79 22.65
CA ARG A 234 -1.62 2.16 23.32
C ARG A 234 -1.64 0.63 23.20
N ASP A 235 -2.83 0.06 23.02
CA ASP A 235 -3.03 -1.37 22.82
C ASP A 235 -2.31 -1.88 21.56
N LEU A 236 -2.23 -1.08 20.49
CA LEU A 236 -1.51 -1.44 19.28
C LEU A 236 0.01 -1.52 19.51
N VAL A 237 0.56 -0.61 20.31
CA VAL A 237 1.99 -0.65 20.68
C VAL A 237 2.30 -1.93 21.44
N HIS A 238 1.47 -2.27 22.44
CA HIS A 238 1.63 -3.50 23.22
C HIS A 238 1.42 -4.77 22.40
N ALA A 239 0.63 -4.67 21.33
CA ALA A 239 0.39 -5.77 20.39
C ALA A 239 1.48 -5.91 19.31
N GLY A 240 2.62 -5.20 19.44
CA GLY A 240 3.75 -5.32 18.52
C GLY A 240 3.51 -4.70 17.14
N VAL A 241 2.66 -3.67 17.06
CA VAL A 241 2.44 -2.91 15.82
C VAL A 241 3.56 -1.89 15.64
N ASP A 242 4.24 -1.92 14.50
CA ASP A 242 5.35 -1.02 14.17
C ASP A 242 4.85 0.30 13.59
N ARG A 243 3.76 0.27 12.80
CA ARG A 243 3.19 1.44 12.13
C ARG A 243 1.68 1.51 12.27
N TYR A 244 1.20 2.68 12.65
CA TYR A 244 -0.21 3.04 12.61
C TYR A 244 -0.48 3.93 11.40
N ILE A 245 -1.34 3.47 10.50
CA ILE A 245 -1.63 4.14 9.25
C ILE A 245 -3.08 4.63 9.26
N VAL A 246 -3.29 5.92 9.05
CA VAL A 246 -4.63 6.53 9.10
C VAL A 246 -4.97 7.23 7.79
N THR A 247 -6.23 7.12 7.33
CA THR A 247 -6.70 7.81 6.14
C THR A 247 -6.89 9.31 6.42
N VAL A 248 -6.33 10.13 5.55
CA VAL A 248 -6.44 11.60 5.56
C VAL A 248 -7.00 12.07 4.22
N SER A 249 -7.89 13.04 4.25
CA SER A 249 -8.48 13.65 3.07
C SER A 249 -8.32 15.17 3.07
N PRO A 250 -8.43 15.85 1.90
CA PRO A 250 -8.41 17.30 1.83
C PRO A 250 -9.49 18.01 2.64
N ALA A 251 -10.54 17.30 3.02
CA ALA A 251 -11.62 17.83 3.87
C ALA A 251 -11.27 17.79 5.37
N ASP A 252 -10.17 17.16 5.74
CA ASP A 252 -9.72 17.14 7.13
C ASP A 252 -9.05 18.46 7.53
N ASP A 253 -9.21 18.84 8.80
CA ASP A 253 -8.47 19.95 9.37
C ASP A 253 -6.97 19.61 9.41
N LEU A 254 -6.19 20.30 8.60
CA LEU A 254 -4.76 20.03 8.44
C LEU A 254 -3.98 20.30 9.75
N GLU A 255 -4.38 21.28 10.56
CA GLU A 255 -3.74 21.54 11.86
C GLU A 255 -3.97 20.39 12.83
N ALA A 256 -5.20 19.87 12.91
CA ALA A 256 -5.52 18.69 13.72
C ALA A 256 -4.78 17.43 13.28
N VAL A 257 -4.62 17.26 11.95
CA VAL A 257 -3.83 16.17 11.36
C VAL A 257 -2.35 16.27 11.77
N MET A 258 -1.77 17.48 11.71
CA MET A 258 -0.38 17.73 12.07
C MET A 258 -0.13 17.58 13.56
N GLU A 259 -1.07 18.03 14.41
CA GLU A 259 -0.96 17.87 15.86
C GLU A 259 -0.95 16.38 16.26
N MET A 260 -1.77 15.54 15.62
CA MET A 260 -1.75 14.09 15.85
C MET A 260 -0.39 13.48 15.50
N ALA A 261 0.21 13.88 14.40
CA ALA A 261 1.49 13.36 13.94
C ALA A 261 2.66 13.79 14.84
N SER A 262 2.48 14.84 15.65
CA SER A 262 3.50 15.37 16.55
C SER A 262 3.46 14.77 17.96
N ARG A 263 2.45 13.95 18.25
CA ARG A 263 2.25 13.24 19.54
C ARG A 263 2.77 11.83 19.49
#